data_c3c2cfbc21bcba90c4481eae1b9823b0
#
_entry.id   c3c2cfbc21bcba90c4481eae1b9823b0
#
_cell.length_a   1.000
_cell.length_b   1.000
_cell.length_c   1.000
_cell.angle_alpha   90.00
_cell.angle_beta   90.00
_cell.angle_gamma   90.00
#
_symmetry.space_group_name_H-M   'P 1'
#
loop_
_entity.id
_entity.type
_entity.pdbx_description
1 polymer ?
#
loop_
_entity_poly.entity_id
_entity_poly.type
_entity_poly.pdbx_seq_one_letter_code
_entity_poly.pdbx_strand_id
1 'polypeptide(L)'
;MSELKIDDVAKQSGLTKRTIRYYEQIGLMPAPPRSEGGFRLYTEEHVEFLKKITNAKEVMGFSLQELQEFLALSDTLEIQKMDYRQVKGTSQQKEKLEQVLHTVEEQLKLIEQKKKNILKVESDLLSLRDRAKTAIVKFEREES
;
A
#
# COMPACT_ATOMS: atom_id res chain seq x y z
N MET A 1 -16.57 16.45 -15.63
CA MET A 1 -16.21 15.75 -14.41
C MET A 1 -17.14 16.17 -13.29
N SER A 2 -17.80 15.20 -12.70
CA SER A 2 -18.72 15.49 -11.61
C SER A 2 -17.94 15.68 -10.32
N GLU A 3 -18.22 16.76 -9.63
CA GLU A 3 -17.68 17.03 -8.31
C GLU A 3 -18.46 16.20 -7.29
N LEU A 4 -17.72 15.55 -6.39
CA LEU A 4 -18.30 14.71 -5.36
C LEU A 4 -18.09 15.35 -3.99
N LYS A 5 -19.05 15.13 -3.11
CA LYS A 5 -18.93 15.52 -1.71
C LYS A 5 -18.34 14.35 -0.93
N ILE A 6 -17.85 14.63 0.28
CA ILE A 6 -17.23 13.62 1.11
C ILE A 6 -18.19 12.44 1.39
N ASP A 7 -19.49 12.69 1.48
CA ASP A 7 -20.50 11.62 1.68
C ASP A 7 -20.49 10.64 0.52
N ASP A 8 -20.40 11.15 -0.71
CA ASP A 8 -20.35 10.33 -1.93
C ASP A 8 -19.08 9.49 -1.97
N VAL A 9 -17.96 10.13 -1.63
CA VAL A 9 -16.65 9.46 -1.61
C VAL A 9 -16.64 8.34 -0.56
N ALA A 10 -17.21 8.61 0.61
CA ALA A 10 -17.31 7.60 1.66
C ALA A 10 -18.11 6.38 1.22
N LYS A 11 -19.27 6.61 0.57
CA LYS A 11 -20.10 5.52 0.04
C LYS A 11 -19.36 4.70 -1.03
N GLN A 12 -18.71 5.36 -1.96
CA GLN A 12 -18.07 4.69 -3.09
C GLN A 12 -16.77 3.98 -2.71
N SER A 13 -16.02 4.51 -1.74
CA SER A 13 -14.76 3.93 -1.30
C SER A 13 -14.92 2.89 -0.19
N GLY A 14 -16.06 2.91 0.50
CA GLY A 14 -16.29 2.04 1.65
C GLY A 14 -15.62 2.53 2.94
N LEU A 15 -15.06 3.74 2.91
CA LEU A 15 -14.39 4.34 4.06
C LEU A 15 -15.31 5.32 4.79
N THR A 16 -15.01 5.59 6.05
CA THR A 16 -15.72 6.62 6.80
C THR A 16 -15.19 8.00 6.43
N LYS A 17 -16.00 9.04 6.60
CA LYS A 17 -15.57 10.43 6.40
C LYS A 17 -14.37 10.75 7.28
N ARG A 18 -14.37 10.25 8.50
CA ARG A 18 -13.28 10.45 9.47
C ARG A 18 -11.95 9.89 8.92
N THR A 19 -11.99 8.68 8.37
CA THR A 19 -10.81 8.04 7.78
C THR A 19 -10.31 8.83 6.58
N ILE A 20 -11.20 9.30 5.71
CA ILE A 20 -10.84 10.11 4.54
C ILE A 20 -10.14 11.40 4.98
N ARG A 21 -10.70 12.11 5.96
CA ARG A 21 -10.10 13.34 6.50
C ARG A 21 -8.74 13.07 7.14
N TYR A 22 -8.62 11.94 7.83
CA TYR A 22 -7.37 11.54 8.44
C TYR A 22 -6.28 11.30 7.40
N TYR A 23 -6.61 10.62 6.29
CA TYR A 23 -5.66 10.39 5.21
C TYR A 23 -5.18 11.70 4.56
N GLU A 24 -6.05 12.68 4.42
CA GLU A 24 -5.67 14.02 3.98
C GLU A 24 -4.71 14.68 4.98
N GLN A 25 -5.04 14.58 6.26
CA GLN A 25 -4.27 15.22 7.33
C GLN A 25 -2.84 14.69 7.41
N ILE A 26 -2.64 13.40 7.24
CA ILE A 26 -1.31 12.79 7.29
C ILE A 26 -0.57 12.82 5.95
N GLY A 27 -1.17 13.42 4.93
CA GLY A 27 -0.55 13.53 3.61
C GLY A 27 -0.56 12.27 2.78
N LEU A 28 -1.32 11.26 3.17
CA LEU A 28 -1.45 10.02 2.39
C LEU A 28 -2.21 10.27 1.08
N MET A 29 -3.19 11.15 1.12
CA MET A 29 -3.96 11.57 -0.04
C MET A 29 -3.81 13.09 -0.19
N PRO A 30 -3.61 13.60 -1.42
CA PRO A 30 -3.58 15.06 -1.64
C PRO A 30 -4.90 15.70 -1.20
N ALA A 31 -4.81 16.84 -0.55
CA ALA A 31 -6.01 17.57 -0.15
C ALA A 31 -6.78 18.00 -1.39
N PRO A 32 -8.10 17.76 -1.45
CA PRO A 32 -8.89 18.19 -2.60
C PRO A 32 -9.05 19.71 -2.59
N PRO A 33 -9.29 20.33 -3.77
CA PRO A 33 -9.62 21.74 -3.80
C PRO A 33 -10.91 22.01 -3.04
N ARG A 34 -11.09 23.24 -2.61
CA ARG A 34 -12.29 23.64 -1.89
C ARG A 34 -13.12 24.60 -2.72
N SER A 35 -14.45 24.53 -2.57
CA SER A 35 -15.38 25.46 -3.18
C SER A 35 -15.26 26.83 -2.51
N GLU A 36 -15.93 27.84 -3.05
CA GLU A 36 -15.99 29.17 -2.45
C GLU A 36 -16.57 29.13 -1.03
N GLY A 37 -17.47 28.20 -0.75
CA GLY A 37 -18.04 28.01 0.59
C GLY A 37 -17.17 27.19 1.53
N GLY A 38 -15.96 26.78 1.12
CA GLY A 38 -15.03 26.04 1.95
C GLY A 38 -15.25 24.52 1.99
N PHE A 39 -16.13 24.00 1.13
CA PHE A 39 -16.40 22.57 1.04
C PHE A 39 -15.36 21.87 0.18
N ARG A 40 -14.95 20.66 0.60
CA ARG A 40 -14.04 19.82 -0.17
C ARG A 40 -14.70 19.35 -1.47
N LEU A 41 -13.98 19.46 -2.57
CA LEU A 41 -14.45 19.02 -3.88
C LEU A 41 -13.64 17.80 -4.32
N TYR A 42 -14.26 16.63 -4.26
CA TYR A 42 -13.63 15.37 -4.65
C TYR A 42 -14.02 15.02 -6.08
N THR A 43 -13.25 14.12 -6.68
CA THR A 43 -13.50 13.59 -8.01
C THR A 43 -13.46 12.07 -7.98
N GLU A 44 -13.81 11.43 -9.10
CA GLU A 44 -13.69 9.99 -9.25
C GLU A 44 -12.25 9.51 -9.03
N GLU A 45 -11.26 10.35 -9.37
CA GLU A 45 -9.85 10.03 -9.15
C GLU A 45 -9.52 9.85 -7.66
N HIS A 46 -10.13 10.66 -6.81
CA HIS A 46 -9.98 10.52 -5.36
C HIS A 46 -10.54 9.17 -4.88
N VAL A 47 -11.71 8.78 -5.42
CA VAL A 47 -12.33 7.50 -5.09
C VAL A 47 -11.42 6.33 -5.50
N GLU A 48 -10.91 6.38 -6.73
CA GLU A 48 -10.00 5.34 -7.24
C GLU A 48 -8.72 5.25 -6.41
N PHE A 49 -8.17 6.39 -6.00
CA PHE A 49 -6.99 6.45 -5.15
C PHE A 49 -7.25 5.79 -3.79
N LEU A 50 -8.39 6.11 -3.18
CA LEU A 50 -8.77 5.53 -1.88
C LEU A 50 -9.01 4.02 -1.98
N LYS A 51 -9.59 3.55 -3.08
CA LYS A 51 -9.74 2.11 -3.33
C LYS A 51 -8.40 1.40 -3.43
N LYS A 52 -7.42 2.03 -4.10
CA LYS A 52 -6.06 1.48 -4.18
C LYS A 52 -5.41 1.38 -2.81
N ILE A 53 -5.57 2.41 -1.98
CA ILE A 53 -5.06 2.42 -0.61
C ILE A 53 -5.66 1.27 0.19
N THR A 54 -6.98 1.13 0.15
CA THR A 54 -7.70 0.09 0.87
C THR A 54 -7.24 -1.29 0.43
N ASN A 55 -7.14 -1.49 -0.88
CA ASN A 55 -6.68 -2.76 -1.45
C ASN A 55 -5.25 -3.10 -1.03
N ALA A 56 -4.35 -2.14 -1.12
CA ALA A 56 -2.95 -2.34 -0.72
C ALA A 56 -2.84 -2.69 0.76
N LYS A 57 -3.63 -2.02 1.60
CA LYS A 57 -3.66 -2.26 3.03
C LYS A 57 -4.19 -3.66 3.36
N GLU A 58 -5.28 -4.07 2.72
CA GLU A 58 -5.91 -5.37 2.96
C GLU A 58 -5.13 -6.53 2.34
N VAL A 59 -4.68 -6.39 1.10
CA VAL A 59 -4.00 -7.45 0.36
C VAL A 59 -2.56 -7.64 0.84
N MET A 60 -1.83 -6.53 0.99
CA MET A 60 -0.41 -6.58 1.36
C MET A 60 -0.16 -6.51 2.86
N GLY A 61 -1.18 -6.18 3.64
CA GLY A 61 -1.05 -6.09 5.09
C GLY A 61 -0.10 -5.00 5.54
N PHE A 62 0.06 -3.93 4.76
CA PHE A 62 0.93 -2.82 5.13
C PHE A 62 0.34 -2.00 6.28
N SER A 63 1.22 -1.55 7.18
CA SER A 63 0.86 -0.50 8.12
C SER A 63 0.69 0.82 7.34
N LEU A 64 0.10 1.82 7.99
CA LEU A 64 -0.11 3.12 7.34
C LEU A 64 1.23 3.75 6.92
N GLN A 65 2.26 3.65 7.77
CA GLN A 65 3.59 4.17 7.45
C GLN A 65 4.23 3.44 6.27
N GLU A 66 4.17 2.12 6.25
CA GLU A 66 4.67 1.30 5.14
C GLU A 66 3.97 1.65 3.84
N LEU A 67 2.65 1.88 3.93
CA LEU A 67 1.84 2.26 2.78
C LEU A 67 2.25 3.63 2.24
N GLN A 68 2.52 4.61 3.12
CA GLN A 68 3.00 5.93 2.72
C GLN A 68 4.31 5.84 1.93
N GLU A 69 5.25 5.04 2.40
CA GLU A 69 6.52 4.82 1.71
C GLU A 69 6.31 4.17 0.35
N PHE A 70 5.49 3.15 0.29
CA PHE A 70 5.21 2.42 -0.94
C PHE A 70 4.54 3.33 -1.98
N LEU A 71 3.56 4.13 -1.57
CA LEU A 71 2.85 5.04 -2.47
C LEU A 71 3.73 6.19 -2.95
N ALA A 72 4.62 6.70 -2.10
CA ALA A 72 5.58 7.73 -2.51
C ALA A 72 6.49 7.20 -3.61
N LEU A 73 6.94 5.95 -3.50
CA LEU A 73 7.74 5.31 -4.54
C LEU A 73 6.92 5.07 -5.81
N SER A 74 5.63 4.74 -5.67
CA SER A 74 4.73 4.57 -6.82
C SER A 74 4.56 5.87 -7.59
N ASP A 75 4.42 6.99 -6.90
CA ASP A 75 4.32 8.32 -7.53
C ASP A 75 5.62 8.68 -8.27
N THR A 76 6.75 8.44 -7.64
CA THR A 76 8.07 8.65 -8.27
C THR A 76 8.20 7.79 -9.52
N LEU A 77 7.78 6.53 -9.43
CA LEU A 77 7.83 5.59 -10.56
C LEU A 77 7.02 6.08 -11.75
N GLU A 78 5.81 6.61 -11.51
CA GLU A 78 4.97 7.13 -12.60
C GLU A 78 5.64 8.31 -13.31
N ILE A 79 6.25 9.22 -12.57
CA ILE A 79 7.00 10.35 -13.14
C ILE A 79 8.18 9.84 -13.95
N GLN A 80 8.93 8.89 -13.43
CA GLN A 80 10.10 8.31 -14.10
C GLN A 80 9.71 7.57 -15.38
N LYS A 81 8.58 6.89 -15.39
CA LYS A 81 8.06 6.23 -16.61
C LYS A 81 7.73 7.26 -17.68
N MET A 82 7.13 8.38 -17.30
CA MET A 82 6.82 9.47 -18.23
C MET A 82 8.11 10.07 -18.79
N ASP A 83 9.10 10.33 -17.96
CA ASP A 83 10.39 10.86 -18.38
C ASP A 83 11.08 9.92 -19.37
N TYR A 84 11.05 8.62 -19.09
CA TYR A 84 11.61 7.61 -19.97
C TYR A 84 10.95 7.62 -21.35
N ARG A 85 9.61 7.71 -21.39
CA ARG A 85 8.87 7.74 -22.65
C ARG A 85 9.25 8.96 -23.52
N GLN A 86 9.49 10.10 -22.86
CA GLN A 86 9.87 11.34 -23.56
C GLN A 86 11.24 11.29 -24.20
N VAL A 87 12.17 10.49 -23.64
CA VAL A 87 13.54 10.39 -24.14
C VAL A 87 13.80 9.09 -24.91
N LYS A 88 12.75 8.35 -25.23
CA LYS A 88 12.85 7.09 -25.97
C LYS A 88 13.54 7.31 -27.30
N GLY A 89 14.56 6.49 -27.60
CA GLY A 89 15.36 6.62 -28.82
C GLY A 89 16.51 7.62 -28.72
N THR A 90 16.69 8.28 -27.58
CA THR A 90 17.79 9.21 -27.35
C THR A 90 18.91 8.56 -26.54
N SER A 91 20.06 9.25 -26.42
CA SER A 91 21.16 8.80 -25.58
C SER A 91 20.84 8.77 -24.08
N GLN A 92 19.78 9.46 -23.67
CA GLN A 92 19.34 9.52 -22.27
C GLN A 92 18.43 8.35 -21.85
N GLN A 93 18.04 7.55 -22.80
CA GLN A 93 17.10 6.44 -22.58
C GLN A 93 17.58 5.48 -21.49
N LYS A 94 18.84 5.08 -21.56
CA LYS A 94 19.42 4.13 -20.59
C LYS A 94 19.40 4.70 -19.17
N GLU A 95 19.82 5.95 -19.00
CA GLU A 95 19.84 6.61 -17.70
C GLU A 95 18.47 6.68 -17.07
N LYS A 96 17.45 7.06 -17.85
CA LYS A 96 16.06 7.14 -17.36
C LYS A 96 15.52 5.77 -16.99
N LEU A 97 15.89 4.74 -17.74
CA LEU A 97 15.49 3.37 -17.44
C LEU A 97 16.16 2.87 -16.16
N GLU A 98 17.41 3.22 -15.93
CA GLU A 98 18.11 2.88 -14.70
C GLU A 98 17.43 3.50 -13.46
N GLN A 99 16.89 4.73 -13.60
CA GLN A 99 16.12 5.37 -12.54
C GLN A 99 14.84 4.60 -12.22
N VAL A 100 14.15 4.14 -13.26
CA VAL A 100 12.94 3.30 -13.09
C VAL A 100 13.33 2.01 -12.36
N LEU A 101 14.38 1.35 -12.78
CA LEU A 101 14.84 0.12 -12.16
C LEU A 101 15.15 0.32 -10.68
N HIS A 102 15.84 1.40 -10.32
CA HIS A 102 16.17 1.69 -8.94
C HIS A 102 14.91 1.84 -8.08
N THR A 103 13.92 2.56 -8.57
CA THR A 103 12.66 2.76 -7.82
C THR A 103 11.90 1.45 -7.65
N VAL A 104 11.82 0.63 -8.70
CA VAL A 104 11.18 -0.69 -8.62
C VAL A 104 11.89 -1.57 -7.60
N GLU A 105 13.21 -1.56 -7.58
CA GLU A 105 13.99 -2.34 -6.60
C GLU A 105 13.73 -1.87 -5.17
N GLU A 106 13.56 -0.56 -4.95
CA GLU A 106 13.21 -0.03 -3.64
C GLU A 106 11.83 -0.51 -3.19
N GLN A 107 10.85 -0.53 -4.09
CA GLN A 107 9.53 -1.08 -3.79
C GLN A 107 9.59 -2.57 -3.48
N LEU A 108 10.39 -3.31 -4.25
CA LEU A 108 10.58 -4.75 -4.01
C LEU A 108 11.19 -5.03 -2.66
N LYS A 109 12.10 -4.17 -2.17
CA LYS A 109 12.68 -4.31 -0.84
C LYS A 109 11.62 -4.23 0.26
N LEU A 110 10.65 -3.33 0.12
CA LEU A 110 9.56 -3.21 1.09
C LEU A 110 8.72 -4.49 1.12
N ILE A 111 8.43 -5.06 -0.03
CA ILE A 111 7.69 -6.32 -0.15
C ILE A 111 8.51 -7.49 0.43
N GLU A 112 9.79 -7.57 0.10
CA GLU A 112 10.68 -8.62 0.62
C GLU A 112 10.75 -8.58 2.15
N GLN A 113 10.85 -7.41 2.74
CA GLN A 113 10.88 -7.28 4.19
C GLN A 113 9.57 -7.77 4.80
N LYS A 114 8.44 -7.45 4.18
CA LYS A 114 7.12 -7.92 4.63
C LYS A 114 7.04 -9.44 4.58
N LYS A 115 7.50 -10.03 3.49
CA LYS A 115 7.55 -11.49 3.32
C LYS A 115 8.40 -12.15 4.40
N LYS A 116 9.57 -11.60 4.68
CA LYS A 116 10.46 -12.13 5.73
C LYS A 116 9.80 -12.10 7.09
N ASN A 117 9.09 -11.02 7.41
CA ASN A 117 8.38 -10.90 8.68
C ASN A 117 7.30 -11.97 8.82
N ILE A 118 6.54 -12.20 7.74
CA ILE A 118 5.49 -13.23 7.70
C ILE A 118 6.10 -14.64 7.85
N LEU A 119 7.18 -14.90 7.11
CA LEU A 119 7.87 -16.19 7.17
C LEU A 119 8.42 -16.49 8.55
N LYS A 120 8.90 -15.47 9.27
CA LYS A 120 9.38 -15.64 10.64
C LYS A 120 8.26 -16.06 11.58
N VAL A 121 7.10 -15.39 11.50
CA VAL A 121 5.93 -15.74 12.30
C VAL A 121 5.46 -17.15 11.97
N GLU A 122 5.42 -17.50 10.70
CA GLU A 122 5.06 -18.84 10.25
C GLU A 122 6.00 -19.88 10.85
N SER A 123 7.32 -19.63 10.78
CA SER A 123 8.32 -20.54 11.32
C SER A 123 8.14 -20.76 12.83
N ASP A 124 7.85 -19.69 13.56
CA ASP A 124 7.61 -19.76 15.01
C ASP A 124 6.37 -20.61 15.31
N LEU A 125 5.30 -20.41 14.54
CA LEU A 125 4.06 -21.19 14.72
C LEU A 125 4.24 -22.66 14.36
N LEU A 126 4.99 -22.96 13.30
CA LEU A 126 5.30 -24.34 12.89
C LEU A 126 6.08 -25.05 13.99
N SER A 127 7.05 -24.37 14.59
CA SER A 127 7.82 -24.92 15.69
C SER A 127 6.93 -25.20 16.91
N LEU A 128 6.04 -24.27 17.24
CA LEU A 128 5.10 -24.44 18.34
C LEU A 128 4.14 -25.61 18.09
N ARG A 129 3.62 -25.72 16.85
CA ARG A 129 2.77 -26.85 16.45
C ARG A 129 3.47 -28.18 16.67
N ASP A 130 4.71 -28.28 16.20
CA ASP A 130 5.47 -29.53 16.29
C ASP A 130 5.75 -29.90 17.75
N ARG A 131 6.07 -28.93 18.61
CA ARG A 131 6.26 -29.15 20.04
C ARG A 131 4.97 -29.61 20.72
N ALA A 132 3.84 -29.00 20.33
CA ALA A 132 2.52 -29.39 20.86
C ALA A 132 2.18 -30.84 20.48
N LYS A 133 2.39 -31.20 19.21
CA LYS A 133 2.14 -32.55 18.70
C LYS A 133 2.99 -33.59 19.47
N THR A 134 4.26 -33.29 19.66
CA THR A 134 5.18 -34.16 20.41
C THR A 134 4.71 -34.33 21.85
N ALA A 135 4.29 -33.25 22.50
CA ALA A 135 3.79 -33.28 23.87
C ALA A 135 2.53 -34.14 24.00
N ILE A 136 1.61 -34.01 23.04
CA ILE A 136 0.36 -34.80 23.01
C ILE A 136 0.69 -36.30 22.93
N VAL A 137 1.58 -36.68 22.01
CA VAL A 137 2.00 -38.09 21.86
C VAL A 137 2.60 -38.60 23.18
N LYS A 138 3.39 -37.80 23.84
CA LYS A 138 3.98 -38.16 25.13
C LYS A 138 2.91 -38.40 26.21
N PHE A 139 1.91 -37.53 26.30
CA PHE A 139 0.80 -37.70 27.23
C PHE A 139 -0.01 -38.97 26.94
N GLU A 140 -0.29 -39.23 25.67
CA GLU A 140 -1.01 -40.43 25.25
C GLU A 140 -0.27 -41.71 25.66
N ARG A 141 1.05 -41.73 25.57
CA ARG A 141 1.87 -42.87 26.00
C ARG A 141 1.85 -43.07 27.51
N GLU A 142 1.80 -41.96 28.25
CA GLU A 142 1.77 -42.05 29.74
C GLU A 142 0.42 -42.54 30.26
N GLU A 143 -0.65 -42.31 29.49
CA GLU A 143 -2.02 -42.76 29.84
C GLU A 143 -2.26 -44.25 29.52
N SER A 144 -1.49 -44.85 28.65
CA SER A 144 -1.69 -46.24 28.21
C SER A 144 -1.00 -47.25 29.13
#